data_df6ae0d34f567a62e25c0477ae57f1b5
#
_entry.id   df6ae0d34f567a62e25c0477ae57f1b5
#
_cell.length_a   1.000
_cell.length_b   1.000
_cell.length_c   1.000
_cell.angle_alpha   90.00
_cell.angle_beta   90.00
_cell.angle_gamma   90.00
#
_symmetry.space_group_name_H-M   'P 1'
#
loop_
_entity.id
_entity.type
_entity.pdbx_description
1 polymer ?
#
loop_
_entity_poly.entity_id
_entity_poly.type
_entity_poly.pdbx_seq_one_letter_code
_entity_poly.pdbx_strand_id
1 'polypeptide(L)'
;MNARLPQPLPPLDPLALQAHVDTAWTQRIVPELVRYIEVPAKSPMFDPDWATNGLLERVLQSAADWVRAQQVEGLTLEIVRLDDANGTPRTPVLFFEVPASAGKDGTPAPASGQTVLMYGHLDKQPEFTGWRSDLGPWTPKIDDGKLYGRGGADDGYAVYASIAAVQALKAQGVAHPRIVGLIETCEESGSSDLLPYVDALRARLGDVGLVICLDSGAGNYDQLWLTTSLRGMASGVLKVEILTEGIHSGDASGLVPSSFRIMRQVLDRLEDSATGRLLPASFHCEVPAERLAQAQATAAILGDELYKRFPWAHHDCGGSSVFALPTTTDPVEALLNRTWRPTLSVTGADGFPSL
;
A
#
# COMPACT_ATOMS: atom_id res chain seq x y z
N MET A 1 -5.89 16.08 36.29
CA MET A 1 -4.82 16.59 35.42
C MET A 1 -5.49 17.41 34.30
N ASN A 2 -5.30 18.72 34.30
CA ASN A 2 -5.83 19.58 33.26
C ASN A 2 -4.97 19.38 32.01
N ALA A 3 -5.48 18.64 31.03
CA ALA A 3 -4.89 18.61 29.70
C ALA A 3 -4.93 20.04 29.16
N ARG A 4 -3.76 20.67 29.01
CA ARG A 4 -3.65 21.93 28.27
C ARG A 4 -4.13 21.62 26.85
N LEU A 5 -5.16 22.35 26.40
CA LEU A 5 -5.52 22.32 24.98
C LEU A 5 -4.28 22.68 24.16
N PRO A 6 -3.98 21.94 23.09
CA PRO A 6 -2.84 22.26 22.25
C PRO A 6 -2.96 23.71 21.78
N GLN A 7 -1.86 24.45 21.85
CA GLN A 7 -1.81 25.79 21.29
C GLN A 7 -2.12 25.72 19.79
N PRO A 8 -2.89 26.67 19.25
CA PRO A 8 -3.11 26.72 17.81
C PRO A 8 -1.76 26.80 17.09
N LEU A 9 -1.56 25.95 16.10
CA LEU A 9 -0.39 26.02 15.23
C LEU A 9 -0.33 27.42 14.58
N PRO A 10 0.88 27.97 14.38
CA PRO A 10 1.00 29.21 13.63
C PRO A 10 0.33 29.04 12.26
N PRO A 11 -0.37 30.07 11.76
CA PRO A 11 -1.05 29.98 10.48
C PRO A 11 -0.01 29.74 9.37
N LEU A 12 -0.15 28.60 8.67
CA LEU A 12 0.56 28.34 7.43
C LEU A 12 0.03 29.34 6.37
N ASP A 13 0.90 29.82 5.50
CA ASP A 13 0.50 30.50 4.28
C ASP A 13 0.16 29.44 3.21
N PRO A 14 -1.12 29.19 2.89
CA PRO A 14 -1.49 28.11 1.97
C PRO A 14 -0.99 28.38 0.56
N LEU A 15 -0.93 29.64 0.10
CA LEU A 15 -0.48 29.97 -1.25
C LEU A 15 1.03 29.77 -1.41
N ALA A 16 1.80 30.22 -0.43
CA ALA A 16 3.24 29.99 -0.41
C ALA A 16 3.58 28.50 -0.28
N LEU A 17 2.79 27.76 0.51
CA LEU A 17 2.93 26.31 0.64
C LEU A 17 2.66 25.60 -0.69
N GLN A 18 1.54 25.93 -1.34
CA GLN A 18 1.18 25.36 -2.64
C GLN A 18 2.27 25.63 -3.68
N ALA A 19 2.72 26.87 -3.81
CA ALA A 19 3.78 27.23 -4.75
C ALA A 19 5.10 26.49 -4.49
N HIS A 20 5.44 26.27 -3.22
CA HIS A 20 6.63 25.49 -2.84
C HIS A 20 6.49 24.04 -3.26
N VAL A 21 5.35 23.42 -2.98
CA VAL A 21 5.07 22.03 -3.32
C VAL A 21 5.02 21.83 -4.83
N ASP A 22 4.30 22.69 -5.56
CA ASP A 22 4.20 22.62 -7.03
C ASP A 22 5.58 22.71 -7.70
N THR A 23 6.44 23.61 -7.19
CA THR A 23 7.82 23.73 -7.66
C THR A 23 8.62 22.47 -7.37
N ALA A 24 8.51 21.91 -6.16
CA ALA A 24 9.20 20.69 -5.79
C ALA A 24 8.78 19.51 -6.67
N TRP A 25 7.48 19.34 -6.89
CA TRP A 25 6.94 18.25 -7.72
C TRP A 25 7.37 18.38 -9.17
N THR A 26 7.14 19.53 -9.80
CA THR A 26 7.40 19.69 -11.24
C THR A 26 8.88 19.67 -11.57
N GLN A 27 9.72 20.27 -10.76
CA GLN A 27 11.14 20.47 -11.10
C GLN A 27 12.08 19.41 -10.54
N ARG A 28 11.68 18.70 -9.45
CA ARG A 28 12.59 17.79 -8.73
C ARG A 28 12.02 16.39 -8.56
N ILE A 29 10.73 16.25 -8.18
CA ILE A 29 10.17 14.94 -7.83
C ILE A 29 9.74 14.18 -9.08
N VAL A 30 8.93 14.77 -9.96
CA VAL A 30 8.48 14.09 -11.18
C VAL A 30 9.63 13.60 -12.06
N PRO A 31 10.70 14.38 -12.32
CA PRO A 31 11.85 13.86 -13.04
C PRO A 31 12.54 12.67 -12.36
N GLU A 32 12.53 12.62 -11.04
CA GLU A 32 13.11 11.50 -10.30
C GLU A 32 12.23 10.27 -10.34
N LEU A 33 10.90 10.45 -10.22
CA LEU A 33 9.93 9.37 -10.40
C LEU A 33 10.01 8.74 -11.79
N VAL A 34 10.23 9.54 -12.83
CA VAL A 34 10.48 9.02 -14.18
C VAL A 34 11.67 8.06 -14.18
N ARG A 35 12.83 8.47 -13.63
CA ARG A 35 14.01 7.61 -13.53
C ARG A 35 13.78 6.37 -12.66
N TYR A 36 13.05 6.54 -11.57
CA TYR A 36 12.71 5.43 -10.68
C TYR A 36 11.86 4.38 -11.38
N ILE A 37 10.82 4.78 -12.15
CA ILE A 37 9.95 3.87 -12.88
C ILE A 37 10.74 3.01 -13.89
N GLU A 38 11.76 3.58 -14.55
CA GLU A 38 12.61 2.87 -15.52
C GLU A 38 13.37 1.67 -14.93
N VAL A 39 13.53 1.61 -13.61
CA VAL A 39 14.25 0.52 -12.95
C VAL A 39 13.26 -0.57 -12.52
N PRO A 40 13.35 -1.79 -13.07
CA PRO A 40 12.43 -2.89 -12.73
C PRO A 40 12.83 -3.56 -11.39
N ALA A 41 12.89 -2.77 -10.32
CA ALA A 41 13.25 -3.19 -8.96
C ALA A 41 12.05 -3.93 -8.31
N LYS A 42 11.78 -5.14 -8.78
CA LYS A 42 10.69 -5.97 -8.26
C LYS A 42 10.99 -6.47 -6.86
N SER A 43 9.94 -6.65 -6.08
CA SER A 43 10.01 -7.23 -4.74
C SER A 43 10.56 -8.68 -4.78
N PRO A 44 11.21 -9.16 -3.71
CA PRO A 44 11.85 -10.47 -3.66
C PRO A 44 10.96 -11.65 -4.09
N MET A 45 9.67 -11.62 -3.77
CA MET A 45 8.72 -12.66 -4.18
C MET A 45 8.64 -12.80 -5.72
N PHE A 46 8.90 -11.73 -6.46
CA PHE A 46 8.76 -11.65 -7.91
C PHE A 46 10.10 -11.59 -8.65
N ASP A 47 11.21 -11.59 -7.92
CA ASP A 47 12.57 -11.52 -8.47
C ASP A 47 13.53 -12.37 -7.63
N PRO A 48 13.73 -13.64 -7.99
CA PRO A 48 14.63 -14.53 -7.27
C PRO A 48 16.09 -14.03 -7.21
N ASP A 49 16.50 -13.19 -8.15
CA ASP A 49 17.85 -12.66 -8.26
C ASP A 49 18.03 -11.29 -7.58
N TRP A 50 17.05 -10.82 -6.84
CA TRP A 50 17.04 -9.49 -6.22
C TRP A 50 18.32 -9.15 -5.45
N ALA A 51 18.89 -10.13 -4.74
CA ALA A 51 20.09 -9.93 -3.93
C ALA A 51 21.37 -9.73 -4.76
N THR A 52 21.35 -10.10 -6.04
CA THR A 52 22.54 -10.14 -6.90
C THR A 52 22.45 -9.23 -8.12
N ASN A 53 21.25 -8.90 -8.59
CA ASN A 53 21.06 -8.08 -9.79
C ASN A 53 21.23 -6.57 -9.55
N GLY A 54 21.25 -6.13 -8.28
CA GLY A 54 21.52 -4.75 -7.89
C GLY A 54 20.38 -3.76 -8.17
N LEU A 55 19.17 -4.21 -8.54
CA LEU A 55 18.08 -3.30 -8.92
C LEU A 55 17.47 -2.60 -7.70
N LEU A 56 17.24 -3.33 -6.59
CA LEU A 56 16.80 -2.73 -5.34
C LEU A 56 17.84 -1.76 -4.76
N GLU A 57 19.10 -2.13 -4.80
CA GLU A 57 20.20 -1.25 -4.38
C GLU A 57 20.25 0.04 -5.21
N ARG A 58 20.03 -0.07 -6.52
CA ARG A 58 20.03 1.08 -7.44
C ARG A 58 18.94 2.09 -7.08
N VAL A 59 17.71 1.65 -6.82
CA VAL A 59 16.61 2.57 -6.48
C VAL A 59 16.81 3.19 -5.10
N LEU A 60 17.30 2.42 -4.12
CA LEU A 60 17.65 2.94 -2.79
C LEU A 60 18.76 3.98 -2.85
N GLN A 61 19.84 3.69 -3.58
CA GLN A 61 20.96 4.62 -3.70
C GLN A 61 20.54 5.91 -4.42
N SER A 62 19.72 5.79 -5.48
CA SER A 62 19.18 6.95 -6.20
C SER A 62 18.34 7.82 -5.27
N ALA A 63 17.43 7.21 -4.49
CA ALA A 63 16.62 7.93 -3.50
C ALA A 63 17.49 8.59 -2.42
N ALA A 64 18.50 7.87 -1.90
CA ALA A 64 19.42 8.39 -0.90
C ALA A 64 20.21 9.60 -1.43
N ASP A 65 20.70 9.53 -2.65
CA ASP A 65 21.48 10.62 -3.27
C ASP A 65 20.59 11.83 -3.54
N TRP A 66 19.35 11.60 -3.99
CA TRP A 66 18.37 12.68 -4.13
C TRP A 66 18.07 13.36 -2.79
N VAL A 67 17.83 12.59 -1.72
CA VAL A 67 17.57 13.14 -0.37
C VAL A 67 18.76 13.98 0.10
N ARG A 68 20.01 13.48 -0.05
CA ARG A 68 21.21 14.23 0.31
C ARG A 68 21.34 15.54 -0.47
N ALA A 69 21.01 15.52 -1.77
CA ALA A 69 21.05 16.70 -2.62
C ALA A 69 20.05 17.79 -2.19
N GLN A 70 19.01 17.45 -1.43
CA GLN A 70 18.06 18.42 -0.90
C GLN A 70 18.62 19.28 0.24
N GLN A 71 19.75 18.90 0.84
CA GLN A 71 20.47 19.65 1.88
C GLN A 71 19.57 20.09 3.03
N VAL A 72 18.66 19.21 3.47
CA VAL A 72 17.78 19.49 4.61
C VAL A 72 18.63 19.63 5.87
N GLU A 73 18.57 20.78 6.52
CA GLU A 73 19.34 21.07 7.72
C GLU A 73 19.07 20.06 8.84
N GLY A 74 20.13 19.50 9.39
CA GLY A 74 20.09 18.51 10.47
C GLY A 74 19.65 17.10 10.04
N LEU A 75 19.34 16.88 8.78
CA LEU A 75 19.00 15.55 8.28
C LEU A 75 20.23 14.63 8.29
N THR A 76 20.06 13.46 8.87
CA THR A 76 20.97 12.31 8.72
C THR A 76 20.28 11.21 7.94
N LEU A 77 21.04 10.48 7.12
CA LEU A 77 20.50 9.44 6.25
C LEU A 77 21.51 8.32 6.04
N GLU A 78 21.04 7.10 6.11
CA GLU A 78 21.82 5.89 5.82
C GLU A 78 20.97 4.81 5.14
N ILE A 79 21.61 3.88 4.45
CA ILE A 79 21.03 2.63 4.00
C ILE A 79 21.45 1.57 5.01
N VAL A 80 20.46 1.06 5.76
CA VAL A 80 20.68 0.04 6.80
C VAL A 80 20.55 -1.34 6.17
N ARG A 81 21.48 -2.24 6.52
CA ARG A 81 21.50 -3.63 6.06
C ARG A 81 21.59 -4.55 7.26
N LEU A 82 20.76 -5.58 7.25
CA LEU A 82 20.76 -6.64 8.25
C LEU A 82 20.85 -8.00 7.54
N ASP A 83 21.42 -8.95 8.23
CA ASP A 83 21.37 -10.36 7.84
C ASP A 83 20.38 -11.10 8.75
N ASP A 84 19.87 -12.24 8.27
CA ASP A 84 19.12 -13.15 9.11
C ASP A 84 20.05 -13.95 10.06
N ALA A 85 19.48 -14.81 10.89
CA ALA A 85 20.25 -15.63 11.83
C ALA A 85 21.22 -16.63 11.16
N ASN A 86 21.07 -16.88 9.86
CA ASN A 86 21.91 -17.77 9.07
C ASN A 86 22.97 -16.99 8.25
N GLY A 87 23.00 -15.67 8.37
CA GLY A 87 23.87 -14.81 7.57
C GLY A 87 23.38 -14.54 6.15
N THR A 88 22.08 -14.76 5.88
CA THR A 88 21.46 -14.40 4.60
C THR A 88 21.08 -12.93 4.62
N PRO A 89 21.46 -12.14 3.58
CA PRO A 89 21.08 -10.74 3.52
C PRO A 89 19.55 -10.56 3.47
N ARG A 90 19.07 -9.61 4.28
CA ARG A 90 17.72 -9.05 4.18
C ARG A 90 17.69 -7.93 3.15
N THR A 91 16.50 -7.62 2.65
CA THR A 91 16.31 -6.45 1.78
C THR A 91 16.70 -5.18 2.54
N PRO A 92 17.51 -4.29 1.92
CA PRO A 92 17.98 -3.09 2.63
C PRO A 92 16.86 -2.06 2.83
N VAL A 93 16.99 -1.20 3.83
CA VAL A 93 16.07 -0.08 4.08
C VAL A 93 16.80 1.26 4.05
N LEU A 94 16.13 2.30 3.59
CA LEU A 94 16.59 3.68 3.71
C LEU A 94 16.02 4.27 5.00
N PHE A 95 16.90 4.77 5.85
CA PHE A 95 16.54 5.37 7.13
C PHE A 95 17.05 6.80 7.22
N PHE A 96 16.18 7.75 7.53
CA PHE A 96 16.57 9.13 7.74
C PHE A 96 15.97 9.71 9.01
N GLU A 97 16.63 10.71 9.57
CA GLU A 97 16.19 11.41 10.78
C GLU A 97 16.34 12.91 10.58
N VAL A 98 15.31 13.65 11.00
CA VAL A 98 15.33 15.11 11.05
C VAL A 98 15.00 15.52 12.49
N PRO A 99 15.88 16.25 13.18
CA PRO A 99 15.64 16.66 14.56
C PRO A 99 14.44 17.60 14.64
N ALA A 100 13.79 17.64 15.80
CA ALA A 100 12.77 18.64 16.09
C ALA A 100 13.33 20.05 15.93
N SER A 101 12.53 20.97 15.43
CA SER A 101 12.93 22.38 15.26
C SER A 101 11.92 23.35 15.84
N ALA A 102 12.42 24.46 16.35
CA ALA A 102 11.61 25.61 16.76
C ALA A 102 11.12 26.39 15.54
N GLY A 103 10.01 27.07 15.69
CA GLY A 103 9.50 28.01 14.70
C GLY A 103 10.31 29.31 14.66
N LYS A 104 10.35 29.97 13.51
CA LYS A 104 11.00 31.30 13.34
C LYS A 104 10.31 32.38 14.15
N ASP A 105 9.04 32.20 14.52
CA ASP A 105 8.26 33.10 15.40
C ASP A 105 8.60 32.94 16.88
N GLY A 106 9.57 32.09 17.23
CA GLY A 106 9.95 31.76 18.58
C GLY A 106 9.13 30.64 19.22
N THR A 107 8.18 30.02 18.49
CA THR A 107 7.48 28.83 18.95
C THR A 107 8.49 27.71 19.22
N PRO A 108 8.55 27.17 20.44
CA PRO A 108 9.51 26.11 20.75
C PRO A 108 9.19 24.83 19.95
N ALA A 109 10.21 24.03 19.70
CA ALA A 109 9.98 22.68 19.18
C ALA A 109 8.98 21.94 20.07
N PRO A 110 8.07 21.14 19.52
CA PRO A 110 7.10 20.39 20.30
C PRO A 110 7.80 19.56 21.38
N ALA A 111 7.45 19.80 22.63
CA ALA A 111 8.08 19.17 23.81
C ALA A 111 7.62 17.72 24.05
N SER A 112 6.78 17.19 23.18
CA SER A 112 6.14 15.88 23.39
C SER A 112 7.10 14.70 23.34
N GLY A 113 8.33 14.88 22.88
CA GLY A 113 9.26 13.75 22.66
C GLY A 113 8.79 12.75 21.59
N GLN A 114 7.57 12.94 21.09
CA GLN A 114 6.98 12.05 20.08
C GLN A 114 7.60 12.28 18.71
N THR A 115 7.82 11.17 18.03
CA THR A 115 8.35 11.14 16.67
C THR A 115 7.21 10.99 15.67
N VAL A 116 7.29 11.68 14.54
CA VAL A 116 6.50 11.37 13.35
C VAL A 116 7.31 10.41 12.49
N LEU A 117 6.76 9.24 12.23
CA LEU A 117 7.34 8.25 11.33
C LEU A 117 6.72 8.41 9.94
N MET A 118 7.58 8.68 8.95
CA MET A 118 7.25 8.62 7.53
C MET A 118 7.63 7.24 7.01
N TYR A 119 6.64 6.47 6.57
CA TYR A 119 6.82 5.13 6.05
C TYR A 119 6.50 5.06 4.57
N GLY A 120 7.22 4.21 3.84
CA GLY A 120 6.99 3.89 2.45
C GLY A 120 7.91 2.78 1.97
N HIS A 121 7.85 2.44 0.67
CA HIS A 121 8.69 1.41 0.08
C HIS A 121 9.19 1.78 -1.31
N LEU A 122 10.20 1.04 -1.81
CA LEU A 122 10.82 1.27 -3.12
C LEU A 122 10.91 0.00 -3.98
N ASP A 123 10.47 -1.14 -3.48
CA ASP A 123 10.25 -2.33 -4.29
C ASP A 123 8.90 -2.23 -5.04
N LYS A 124 8.70 -3.09 -6.01
CA LYS A 124 7.59 -2.98 -6.96
C LYS A 124 6.91 -4.29 -7.22
N GLN A 125 5.61 -4.22 -7.51
CA GLN A 125 4.85 -5.31 -8.12
C GLN A 125 5.41 -5.67 -9.51
N PRO A 126 5.17 -6.90 -10.00
CA PRO A 126 5.56 -7.31 -11.35
C PRO A 126 4.85 -6.53 -12.45
N GLU A 127 5.21 -6.84 -13.67
CA GLU A 127 4.76 -6.18 -14.90
C GLU A 127 3.26 -6.14 -15.06
N PHE A 128 2.57 -7.25 -14.77
CA PHE A 128 1.17 -7.51 -15.11
C PHE A 128 0.83 -7.29 -16.60
N THR A 129 -0.39 -7.58 -16.96
CA THR A 129 -0.92 -7.40 -18.31
C THR A 129 -2.00 -6.31 -18.34
N GLY A 130 -2.51 -5.97 -19.52
CA GLY A 130 -3.60 -5.00 -19.67
C GLY A 130 -3.17 -3.54 -19.75
N TRP A 131 -1.88 -3.26 -19.90
CA TRP A 131 -1.41 -1.92 -20.20
C TRP A 131 -2.00 -1.42 -21.53
N ARG A 132 -2.39 -0.16 -21.56
CA ARG A 132 -2.73 0.53 -22.81
C ARG A 132 -1.55 0.41 -23.78
N SER A 133 -1.79 0.23 -25.07
CA SER A 133 -0.76 -0.14 -26.07
C SER A 133 0.43 0.83 -26.17
N ASP A 134 0.25 2.08 -25.72
CA ASP A 134 1.27 3.12 -25.70
C ASP A 134 1.93 3.33 -24.31
N LEU A 135 1.57 2.49 -23.32
CA LEU A 135 2.08 2.51 -21.94
C LEU A 135 2.77 1.20 -21.61
N GLY A 136 3.60 1.22 -20.59
CA GLY A 136 4.27 0.02 -20.07
C GLY A 136 4.76 0.21 -18.64
N PRO A 137 5.02 -0.89 -17.93
CA PRO A 137 5.41 -0.83 -16.52
C PRO A 137 6.71 -0.06 -16.28
N TRP A 138 7.69 -0.26 -17.16
CA TRP A 138 9.04 0.31 -17.02
C TRP A 138 9.33 1.43 -18.04
N THR A 139 8.31 1.88 -18.74
CA THR A 139 8.40 2.95 -19.74
C THR A 139 7.57 4.13 -19.26
N PRO A 140 8.14 5.00 -18.43
CA PRO A 140 7.40 6.12 -17.86
C PRO A 140 6.90 7.06 -18.95
N LYS A 141 5.66 7.47 -18.84
CA LYS A 141 5.05 8.41 -19.77
C LYS A 141 4.19 9.43 -19.03
N ILE A 142 4.38 10.70 -19.35
CA ILE A 142 3.47 11.75 -18.91
C ILE A 142 2.46 12.00 -20.05
N ASP A 143 1.19 11.83 -19.73
CA ASP A 143 0.07 12.00 -20.65
C ASP A 143 -1.07 12.70 -19.92
N ASP A 144 -1.52 13.83 -20.44
CA ASP A 144 -2.56 14.67 -19.83
C ASP A 144 -2.30 14.97 -18.33
N GLY A 145 -1.08 15.39 -18.02
CA GLY A 145 -0.66 15.74 -16.64
C GLY A 145 -0.52 14.57 -15.68
N LYS A 146 -0.66 13.31 -16.13
CA LYS A 146 -0.53 12.10 -15.33
C LYS A 146 0.72 11.34 -15.72
N LEU A 147 1.51 10.92 -14.72
CA LEU A 147 2.66 10.04 -14.91
C LEU A 147 2.22 8.58 -14.81
N TYR A 148 2.41 7.84 -15.89
CA TYR A 148 2.12 6.41 -15.99
C TYR A 148 3.39 5.58 -15.86
N GLY A 149 3.32 4.49 -15.11
CA GLY A 149 4.40 3.52 -14.92
C GLY A 149 4.26 2.77 -13.59
N ARG A 150 4.93 1.63 -13.46
CA ARG A 150 4.87 0.80 -12.26
C ARG A 150 5.69 1.41 -11.12
N GLY A 151 5.11 1.46 -9.92
CA GLY A 151 5.81 1.87 -8.70
C GLY A 151 5.79 3.39 -8.44
N GLY A 152 5.33 4.22 -9.39
CA GLY A 152 5.35 5.68 -9.20
C GLY A 152 4.43 6.17 -8.09
N ALA A 153 3.21 5.62 -8.02
CA ALA A 153 2.20 5.94 -7.00
C ALA A 153 2.12 4.90 -5.88
N ASP A 154 2.71 3.75 -6.09
CA ASP A 154 2.75 2.59 -5.21
C ASP A 154 4.20 2.07 -5.18
N ASP A 155 5.11 2.54 -4.27
CA ASP A 155 4.96 3.70 -3.38
C ASP A 155 6.18 4.65 -3.54
N GLY A 156 6.86 4.58 -4.71
CA GLY A 156 8.14 5.28 -4.93
C GLY A 156 8.13 6.79 -4.66
N TYR A 157 6.94 7.42 -4.66
CA TYR A 157 6.85 8.85 -4.38
C TYR A 157 6.99 9.18 -2.88
N ALA A 158 6.77 8.21 -1.98
CA ALA A 158 6.67 8.45 -0.54
C ALA A 158 7.93 9.11 0.04
N VAL A 159 9.12 8.64 -0.32
CA VAL A 159 10.37 9.21 0.17
C VAL A 159 10.52 10.67 -0.26
N TYR A 160 10.20 10.99 -1.50
CA TYR A 160 10.32 12.34 -2.05
C TYR A 160 9.28 13.28 -1.44
N ALA A 161 8.03 12.83 -1.31
CA ALA A 161 6.95 13.59 -0.68
C ALA A 161 7.24 13.87 0.80
N SER A 162 7.81 12.91 1.53
CA SER A 162 8.23 13.07 2.92
C SER A 162 9.27 14.18 3.08
N ILE A 163 10.28 14.21 2.23
CA ILE A 163 11.31 15.26 2.27
C ILE A 163 10.75 16.62 1.83
N ALA A 164 9.87 16.65 0.82
CA ALA A 164 9.21 17.88 0.40
C ALA A 164 8.36 18.48 1.53
N ALA A 165 7.65 17.65 2.29
CA ALA A 165 6.88 18.09 3.46
C ALA A 165 7.79 18.73 4.54
N VAL A 166 8.94 18.10 4.84
CA VAL A 166 9.93 18.66 5.78
C VAL A 166 10.45 20.02 5.27
N GLN A 167 10.79 20.10 3.99
CA GLN A 167 11.26 21.36 3.38
C GLN A 167 10.19 22.44 3.42
N ALA A 168 8.93 22.08 3.17
CA ALA A 168 7.81 23.01 3.23
C ALA A 168 7.60 23.60 4.64
N LEU A 169 7.66 22.75 5.69
CA LEU A 169 7.60 23.21 7.09
C LEU A 169 8.76 24.16 7.41
N LYS A 170 9.99 23.82 7.03
CA LYS A 170 11.17 24.66 7.24
C LYS A 170 11.08 25.99 6.46
N ALA A 171 10.60 25.98 5.23
CA ALA A 171 10.39 27.18 4.42
C ALA A 171 9.37 28.14 5.07
N GLN A 172 8.30 27.60 5.62
CA GLN A 172 7.29 28.35 6.37
C GLN A 172 7.79 28.78 7.76
N GLY A 173 8.91 28.24 8.22
CA GLY A 173 9.44 28.55 9.55
C GLY A 173 8.59 27.99 10.68
N VAL A 174 7.87 26.92 10.46
CA VAL A 174 6.98 26.28 11.43
C VAL A 174 7.76 25.32 12.31
N ALA A 175 7.47 25.34 13.62
CA ALA A 175 8.00 24.35 14.55
C ALA A 175 7.47 22.95 14.20
N HIS A 176 8.35 21.96 14.23
CA HIS A 176 7.95 20.58 13.97
C HIS A 176 8.62 19.59 14.96
N PRO A 177 7.96 18.46 15.26
CA PRO A 177 8.56 17.40 16.06
C PRO A 177 9.72 16.73 15.32
N ARG A 178 10.41 15.82 15.99
CA ARG A 178 11.36 14.93 15.34
C ARG A 178 10.62 14.09 14.28
N ILE A 179 11.21 13.98 13.10
CA ILE A 179 10.70 13.20 11.97
C ILE A 179 11.71 12.10 11.64
N VAL A 180 11.21 10.90 11.43
CA VAL A 180 12.01 9.74 11.03
C VAL A 180 11.38 9.14 9.78
N GLY A 181 12.20 8.77 8.81
CA GLY A 181 11.76 8.02 7.64
C GLY A 181 12.29 6.59 7.67
N LEU A 182 11.42 5.64 7.38
CA LEU A 182 11.75 4.23 7.18
C LEU A 182 11.14 3.78 5.85
N ILE A 183 12.00 3.57 4.86
CA ILE A 183 11.61 3.20 3.50
C ILE A 183 12.18 1.82 3.22
N GLU A 184 11.31 0.83 3.10
CA GLU A 184 11.70 -0.57 2.88
C GLU A 184 11.78 -0.96 1.40
N THR A 185 12.24 -2.17 1.13
CA THR A 185 12.33 -2.75 -0.22
C THR A 185 11.82 -4.19 -0.27
N CYS A 186 10.79 -4.51 0.53
CA CYS A 186 10.17 -5.82 0.62
C CYS A 186 8.65 -5.75 0.90
N GLU A 187 8.03 -4.59 0.74
CA GLU A 187 6.61 -4.38 1.07
C GLU A 187 5.72 -5.28 0.23
N GLU A 188 5.93 -5.30 -1.05
CA GLU A 188 5.16 -6.04 -2.05
C GLU A 188 5.33 -7.58 -1.96
N SER A 189 6.25 -8.02 -1.10
CA SER A 189 6.42 -9.42 -0.67
C SER A 189 5.88 -9.68 0.74
N GLY A 190 5.09 -8.73 1.29
CA GLY A 190 4.46 -8.82 2.60
C GLY A 190 5.36 -8.39 3.75
N SER A 191 6.32 -7.52 3.52
CA SER A 191 7.19 -6.89 4.54
C SER A 191 7.87 -7.88 5.50
N SER A 192 8.28 -9.05 4.99
CA SER A 192 8.88 -10.10 5.83
C SER A 192 10.12 -9.65 6.58
N ASP A 193 10.83 -8.66 6.04
CA ASP A 193 12.06 -8.12 6.61
C ASP A 193 11.86 -6.87 7.49
N LEU A 194 10.68 -6.26 7.48
CA LEU A 194 10.41 -4.99 8.17
C LEU A 194 10.58 -5.10 9.70
N LEU A 195 9.99 -6.12 10.33
CA LEU A 195 10.04 -6.26 11.79
C LEU A 195 11.45 -6.34 12.36
N PRO A 196 12.40 -7.10 11.80
CA PRO A 196 13.81 -7.06 12.20
C PRO A 196 14.43 -5.65 12.15
N TYR A 197 14.11 -4.84 11.14
CA TYR A 197 14.58 -3.44 11.07
C TYR A 197 13.94 -2.55 12.12
N VAL A 198 12.64 -2.69 12.37
CA VAL A 198 11.95 -1.96 13.45
C VAL A 198 12.58 -2.30 14.80
N ASP A 199 12.92 -3.56 15.05
CA ASP A 199 13.59 -3.98 16.30
C ASP A 199 15.01 -3.42 16.40
N ALA A 200 15.80 -3.51 15.35
CA ALA A 200 17.17 -3.01 15.33
C ALA A 200 17.23 -1.47 15.47
N LEU A 201 16.27 -0.77 14.88
CA LEU A 201 16.18 0.70 14.87
C LEU A 201 15.30 1.25 16.01
N ARG A 202 14.77 0.41 16.90
CA ARG A 202 13.79 0.80 17.93
C ARG A 202 14.22 2.03 18.75
N ALA A 203 15.48 2.09 19.16
CA ALA A 203 16.01 3.22 19.93
C ALA A 203 16.05 4.51 19.10
N ARG A 204 16.25 4.39 17.78
CA ARG A 204 16.30 5.51 16.83
C ARG A 204 14.91 5.92 16.32
N LEU A 205 13.97 5.01 16.25
CA LEU A 205 12.55 5.32 15.99
C LEU A 205 11.99 6.19 17.12
N GLY A 206 12.35 5.88 18.38
CA GLY A 206 11.89 6.62 19.53
C GLY A 206 10.42 6.35 19.87
N ASP A 207 9.77 7.31 20.53
CA ASP A 207 8.35 7.26 20.85
C ASP A 207 7.53 7.76 19.65
N VAL A 208 7.06 6.84 18.81
CA VAL A 208 6.30 7.16 17.60
C VAL A 208 4.86 7.52 17.97
N GLY A 209 4.50 8.80 17.87
CA GLY A 209 3.15 9.29 18.13
C GLY A 209 2.25 9.36 16.89
N LEU A 210 2.84 9.38 15.70
CA LEU A 210 2.12 9.42 14.43
C LEU A 210 2.92 8.68 13.36
N VAL A 211 2.24 7.80 12.61
CA VAL A 211 2.75 7.18 11.39
C VAL A 211 2.03 7.78 10.20
N ILE A 212 2.79 8.28 9.23
CA ILE A 212 2.28 8.72 7.93
C ILE A 212 2.77 7.70 6.90
N CYS A 213 1.82 6.92 6.38
CA CYS A 213 2.02 5.97 5.30
C CYS A 213 1.34 6.55 4.05
N LEU A 214 2.09 6.73 2.97
CA LEU A 214 1.58 7.33 1.74
C LEU A 214 1.09 6.28 0.73
N ASP A 215 1.20 5.02 1.07
CA ASP A 215 0.78 3.87 0.28
C ASP A 215 -0.74 3.65 0.35
N SER A 216 -1.50 4.56 -0.24
CA SER A 216 -2.95 4.47 -0.30
C SER A 216 -3.48 5.12 -1.57
N GLY A 217 -4.36 4.40 -2.28
CA GLY A 217 -4.96 4.89 -3.52
C GLY A 217 -5.90 6.08 -3.29
N ALA A 218 -5.90 7.04 -4.21
CA ALA A 218 -6.86 8.13 -4.26
C ALA A 218 -8.16 7.71 -4.96
N GLY A 219 -9.29 8.25 -4.52
CA GLY A 219 -10.57 8.03 -5.17
C GLY A 219 -10.71 8.83 -6.47
N ASN A 220 -10.16 10.05 -6.49
CA ASN A 220 -10.05 10.93 -7.65
C ASN A 220 -8.87 11.91 -7.45
N TYR A 221 -8.67 12.84 -8.38
CA TYR A 221 -7.59 13.82 -8.33
C TYR A 221 -8.00 15.19 -7.75
N ASP A 222 -9.27 15.34 -7.33
CA ASP A 222 -9.82 16.65 -6.94
C ASP A 222 -9.79 16.90 -5.43
N GLN A 223 -9.62 15.85 -4.63
CA GLN A 223 -9.61 15.91 -3.17
C GLN A 223 -8.44 15.15 -2.58
N LEU A 224 -8.05 15.54 -1.36
CA LEU A 224 -7.20 14.72 -0.50
C LEU A 224 -8.01 13.53 0.03
N TRP A 225 -7.49 12.33 -0.17
CA TRP A 225 -8.06 11.08 0.35
C TRP A 225 -7.23 10.58 1.51
N LEU A 226 -7.90 10.28 2.63
CA LEU A 226 -7.26 9.73 3.82
C LEU A 226 -7.88 8.37 4.15
N THR A 227 -7.04 7.34 4.15
CA THR A 227 -7.41 6.03 4.68
C THR A 227 -7.20 6.03 6.18
N THR A 228 -8.28 5.94 6.94
CA THR A 228 -8.24 6.06 8.41
C THR A 228 -8.28 4.73 9.14
N SER A 229 -8.60 3.64 8.44
CA SER A 229 -8.59 2.28 8.98
C SER A 229 -8.50 1.24 7.85
N LEU A 230 -7.99 0.07 8.17
CA LEU A 230 -7.89 -1.08 7.28
C LEU A 230 -8.63 -2.27 7.86
N ARG A 231 -9.11 -3.16 7.00
CA ARG A 231 -9.59 -4.48 7.43
C ARG A 231 -8.38 -5.33 7.83
N GLY A 232 -8.57 -6.20 8.83
CA GLY A 232 -7.60 -7.24 9.12
C GLY A 232 -7.62 -8.32 8.03
N MET A 233 -6.59 -9.15 8.02
CA MET A 233 -6.45 -10.30 7.14
C MET A 233 -6.16 -11.55 7.98
N ALA A 234 -6.80 -12.66 7.61
CA ALA A 234 -6.44 -14.00 8.06
C ALA A 234 -6.31 -14.89 6.82
N SER A 235 -5.23 -15.63 6.73
CA SER A 235 -4.99 -16.54 5.61
C SER A 235 -4.65 -17.93 6.10
N GLY A 236 -4.84 -18.92 5.23
CA GLY A 236 -4.55 -20.31 5.55
C GLY A 236 -4.71 -21.21 4.35
N VAL A 237 -4.36 -22.46 4.51
CA VAL A 237 -4.51 -23.50 3.50
C VAL A 237 -5.62 -24.46 3.94
N LEU A 238 -6.65 -24.58 3.12
CA LEU A 238 -7.69 -25.63 3.29
C LEU A 238 -7.29 -26.84 2.48
N LYS A 239 -7.01 -27.94 3.18
CA LYS A 239 -6.61 -29.23 2.56
C LYS A 239 -7.71 -30.26 2.76
N VAL A 240 -8.06 -30.97 1.68
CA VAL A 240 -8.99 -32.11 1.70
C VAL A 240 -8.30 -33.35 1.14
N GLU A 241 -8.14 -34.38 1.94
CA GLU A 241 -7.58 -35.67 1.56
C GLU A 241 -8.63 -36.75 1.80
N ILE A 242 -8.87 -37.62 0.82
CA ILE A 242 -9.85 -38.71 0.88
C ILE A 242 -9.14 -40.07 0.88
N LEU A 243 -8.12 -40.23 0.04
CA LEU A 243 -7.32 -41.44 -0.08
C LEU A 243 -5.85 -41.09 0.13
N THR A 244 -5.05 -42.05 0.56
CA THR A 244 -3.60 -41.91 0.74
C THR A 244 -2.84 -42.07 -0.55
N GLU A 245 -3.49 -42.65 -1.59
CA GLU A 245 -2.90 -42.87 -2.92
C GLU A 245 -3.98 -42.80 -4.01
N GLY A 246 -3.55 -42.65 -5.26
CA GLY A 246 -4.45 -42.68 -6.43
C GLY A 246 -4.96 -44.09 -6.71
N ILE A 247 -6.21 -44.22 -7.12
CA ILE A 247 -6.82 -45.50 -7.56
C ILE A 247 -7.49 -45.33 -8.91
N HIS A 248 -7.77 -46.46 -9.57
CA HIS A 248 -8.44 -46.49 -10.87
C HIS A 248 -9.86 -45.92 -10.78
N SER A 249 -10.23 -45.02 -11.69
CA SER A 249 -11.52 -44.37 -11.70
C SER A 249 -12.72 -45.30 -11.85
N GLY A 250 -12.54 -46.44 -12.55
CA GLY A 250 -13.58 -47.44 -12.70
C GLY A 250 -13.99 -48.12 -11.39
N ASP A 251 -13.07 -48.19 -10.43
CA ASP A 251 -13.31 -48.77 -9.11
C ASP A 251 -13.79 -47.69 -8.12
N ALA A 252 -13.38 -46.44 -8.33
CA ALA A 252 -13.64 -45.35 -7.41
C ALA A 252 -14.94 -44.57 -7.67
N SER A 253 -15.35 -44.49 -8.96
CA SER A 253 -16.47 -43.62 -9.35
C SER A 253 -17.78 -43.99 -8.66
N GLY A 254 -18.39 -43.04 -7.97
CA GLY A 254 -19.63 -43.23 -7.23
C GLY A 254 -19.45 -43.86 -5.84
N LEU A 255 -18.28 -44.44 -5.53
CA LEU A 255 -17.99 -45.02 -4.22
C LEU A 255 -17.12 -44.11 -3.37
N VAL A 256 -16.02 -43.59 -3.93
CA VAL A 256 -15.14 -42.67 -3.24
C VAL A 256 -15.68 -41.26 -3.35
N PRO A 257 -15.86 -40.51 -2.24
CA PRO A 257 -16.32 -39.13 -2.27
C PRO A 257 -15.35 -38.22 -3.04
N SER A 258 -15.87 -37.30 -3.85
CA SER A 258 -15.04 -36.31 -4.52
C SER A 258 -14.45 -35.34 -3.50
N SER A 259 -13.12 -35.18 -3.48
CA SER A 259 -12.43 -34.21 -2.64
C SER A 259 -12.89 -32.78 -2.93
N PHE A 260 -13.11 -32.44 -4.20
CA PHE A 260 -13.61 -31.13 -4.60
C PHE A 260 -15.05 -30.85 -4.11
N ARG A 261 -15.92 -31.88 -4.09
CA ARG A 261 -17.26 -31.73 -3.52
C ARG A 261 -17.18 -31.46 -2.01
N ILE A 262 -16.30 -32.13 -1.30
CA ILE A 262 -16.12 -31.89 0.14
C ILE A 262 -15.51 -30.50 0.37
N MET A 263 -14.55 -30.10 -0.43
CA MET A 263 -13.99 -28.73 -0.39
C MET A 263 -15.11 -27.68 -0.48
N ARG A 264 -16.00 -27.79 -1.47
CA ARG A 264 -17.15 -26.89 -1.62
C ARG A 264 -18.06 -26.90 -0.38
N GLN A 265 -18.36 -28.06 0.16
CA GLN A 265 -19.19 -28.19 1.36
C GLN A 265 -18.54 -27.53 2.60
N VAL A 266 -17.22 -27.52 2.69
CA VAL A 266 -16.51 -26.80 3.77
C VAL A 266 -16.54 -25.31 3.55
N LEU A 267 -16.32 -24.85 2.30
CA LEU A 267 -16.44 -23.44 1.94
C LEU A 267 -17.86 -22.91 2.15
N ASP A 268 -18.90 -23.69 1.83
CA ASP A 268 -20.31 -23.31 2.05
C ASP A 268 -20.68 -23.13 3.56
N ARG A 269 -19.80 -23.55 4.48
CA ARG A 269 -19.96 -23.22 5.92
C ARG A 269 -19.40 -21.84 6.27
N LEU A 270 -18.52 -21.32 5.44
CA LEU A 270 -17.89 -20.01 5.63
C LEU A 270 -18.62 -18.92 4.86
N GLU A 271 -19.08 -19.24 3.65
CA GLU A 271 -19.63 -18.28 2.71
C GLU A 271 -20.94 -18.80 2.11
N ASP A 272 -21.91 -17.92 1.99
CA ASP A 272 -23.10 -18.16 1.17
C ASP A 272 -22.70 -18.02 -0.31
N SER A 273 -22.67 -19.12 -1.03
CA SER A 273 -22.20 -19.18 -2.42
C SER A 273 -23.06 -18.37 -3.42
N ALA A 274 -24.28 -17.98 -3.03
CA ALA A 274 -25.15 -17.16 -3.88
C ALA A 274 -24.89 -15.65 -3.72
N THR A 275 -24.49 -15.23 -2.53
CA THR A 275 -24.36 -13.81 -2.18
C THR A 275 -22.93 -13.36 -1.89
N GLY A 276 -21.99 -14.30 -1.67
CA GLY A 276 -20.64 -14.01 -1.22
C GLY A 276 -20.55 -13.52 0.23
N ARG A 277 -21.64 -13.61 1.01
CA ARG A 277 -21.64 -13.18 2.40
C ARG A 277 -21.01 -14.26 3.29
N LEU A 278 -20.08 -13.87 4.16
CA LEU A 278 -19.57 -14.76 5.19
C LEU A 278 -20.62 -15.06 6.24
N LEU A 279 -20.77 -16.36 6.59
CA LEU A 279 -21.83 -16.84 7.46
C LEU A 279 -21.50 -16.75 8.97
N PRO A 280 -20.24 -17.04 9.44
CA PRO A 280 -19.96 -17.03 10.86
C PRO A 280 -20.09 -15.62 11.46
N ALA A 281 -20.95 -15.48 12.47
CA ALA A 281 -21.19 -14.20 13.13
C ALA A 281 -19.92 -13.57 13.72
N SER A 282 -18.95 -14.41 14.13
CA SER A 282 -17.65 -13.94 14.68
C SER A 282 -16.79 -13.18 13.69
N PHE A 283 -17.04 -13.27 12.38
CA PHE A 283 -16.32 -12.52 11.36
C PHE A 283 -16.90 -11.12 11.12
N HIS A 284 -18.09 -10.86 11.63
CA HIS A 284 -18.77 -9.59 11.45
C HIS A 284 -18.55 -8.66 12.64
N CYS A 285 -18.38 -7.38 12.36
CA CYS A 285 -18.44 -6.32 13.35
C CYS A 285 -19.52 -5.32 12.97
N GLU A 286 -20.05 -4.63 13.97
CA GLU A 286 -20.97 -3.53 13.74
C GLU A 286 -20.20 -2.35 13.14
N VAL A 287 -20.74 -1.75 12.08
CA VAL A 287 -20.16 -0.54 11.48
C VAL A 287 -20.55 0.65 12.34
N PRO A 288 -19.61 1.38 12.94
CA PRO A 288 -19.92 2.57 13.72
C PRO A 288 -20.67 3.62 12.89
N ALA A 289 -21.62 4.32 13.51
CA ALA A 289 -22.45 5.31 12.82
C ALA A 289 -21.63 6.38 12.09
N GLU A 290 -20.52 6.81 12.69
CA GLU A 290 -19.57 7.74 12.07
C GLU A 290 -18.97 7.18 10.77
N ARG A 291 -18.59 5.91 10.77
CA ARG A 291 -18.01 5.24 9.59
C ARG A 291 -19.05 5.02 8.49
N LEU A 292 -20.30 4.75 8.89
CA LEU A 292 -21.41 4.69 7.94
C LEU A 292 -21.62 6.06 7.27
N ALA A 293 -21.61 7.14 8.04
CA ALA A 293 -21.73 8.50 7.51
C ALA A 293 -20.57 8.87 6.56
N GLN A 294 -19.35 8.47 6.89
CA GLN A 294 -18.18 8.64 6.01
C GLN A 294 -18.34 7.82 4.72
N ALA A 295 -18.80 6.59 4.80
CA ALA A 295 -19.07 5.75 3.63
C ALA A 295 -20.13 6.37 2.71
N GLN A 296 -21.21 6.93 3.28
CA GLN A 296 -22.26 7.64 2.53
C GLN A 296 -21.69 8.88 1.81
N ALA A 297 -20.90 9.69 2.51
CA ALA A 297 -20.28 10.88 1.92
C ALA A 297 -19.29 10.50 0.81
N THR A 298 -18.47 9.48 1.01
CA THR A 298 -17.53 8.97 0.01
C THR A 298 -18.25 8.39 -1.20
N ALA A 299 -19.30 7.60 -0.97
CA ALA A 299 -20.13 7.02 -2.04
C ALA A 299 -20.81 8.10 -2.89
N ALA A 300 -21.24 9.19 -2.28
CA ALA A 300 -21.84 10.33 -3.00
C ALA A 300 -20.85 11.02 -3.96
N ILE A 301 -19.55 10.97 -3.66
CA ILE A 301 -18.49 11.53 -4.53
C ILE A 301 -18.12 10.55 -5.63
N LEU A 302 -17.89 9.28 -5.29
CA LEU A 302 -17.38 8.27 -6.21
C LEU A 302 -18.46 7.67 -7.10
N GLY A 303 -19.70 7.61 -6.63
CA GLY A 303 -20.83 7.07 -7.40
C GLY A 303 -20.57 5.66 -7.91
N ASP A 304 -20.88 5.45 -9.16
CA ASP A 304 -20.75 4.16 -9.85
C ASP A 304 -19.30 3.85 -10.34
N GLU A 305 -18.37 4.80 -10.23
CA GLU A 305 -16.94 4.55 -10.47
C GLU A 305 -16.36 3.51 -9.48
N LEU A 306 -16.99 3.31 -8.33
CA LEU A 306 -16.62 2.27 -7.37
C LEU A 306 -16.58 0.86 -7.99
N TYR A 307 -17.39 0.59 -9.00
CA TYR A 307 -17.44 -0.72 -9.67
C TYR A 307 -17.28 -0.65 -11.18
N LYS A 308 -17.66 0.45 -11.85
CA LYS A 308 -17.54 0.59 -13.31
C LYS A 308 -16.11 0.61 -13.83
N ARG A 309 -15.16 1.06 -13.01
CA ARG A 309 -13.73 1.12 -13.37
C ARG A 309 -13.07 -0.26 -13.57
N PHE A 310 -13.72 -1.35 -13.16
CA PHE A 310 -13.16 -2.69 -13.32
C PHE A 310 -13.40 -3.22 -14.72
N PRO A 311 -12.42 -3.96 -15.31
CA PRO A 311 -12.55 -4.54 -16.66
C PRO A 311 -13.41 -5.81 -16.62
N TRP A 312 -14.72 -5.65 -16.44
CA TRP A 312 -15.67 -6.75 -16.34
C TRP A 312 -15.61 -7.64 -17.58
N ALA A 313 -15.48 -8.95 -17.35
CA ALA A 313 -15.57 -9.94 -18.41
C ALA A 313 -16.94 -9.88 -19.09
N HIS A 314 -16.95 -10.03 -20.42
CA HIS A 314 -18.18 -10.09 -21.20
C HIS A 314 -18.08 -11.19 -22.27
N HIS A 315 -19.23 -11.71 -22.67
CA HIS A 315 -19.36 -12.64 -23.79
C HIS A 315 -20.49 -12.22 -24.68
N ASP A 316 -20.26 -12.27 -26.00
CA ASP A 316 -21.29 -12.03 -27.01
C ASP A 316 -22.02 -13.36 -27.30
N CYS A 317 -23.29 -13.40 -26.96
CA CYS A 317 -24.14 -14.56 -27.18
C CYS A 317 -25.35 -14.15 -28.04
N GLY A 318 -25.39 -14.63 -29.30
CA GLY A 318 -26.58 -14.49 -30.17
C GLY A 318 -27.05 -13.05 -30.40
N GLY A 319 -26.11 -12.07 -30.44
CA GLY A 319 -26.45 -10.65 -30.68
C GLY A 319 -26.70 -9.84 -29.38
N SER A 320 -26.51 -10.46 -28.22
CA SER A 320 -26.55 -9.76 -26.91
C SER A 320 -25.23 -9.98 -26.19
N SER A 321 -24.69 -8.90 -25.56
CA SER A 321 -23.51 -8.99 -24.70
C SER A 321 -23.95 -9.25 -23.26
N VAL A 322 -23.41 -10.31 -22.66
CA VAL A 322 -23.61 -10.65 -21.25
C VAL A 322 -22.34 -10.28 -20.48
N PHE A 323 -22.48 -9.43 -19.49
CA PHE A 323 -21.39 -8.99 -18.62
C PHE A 323 -21.42 -9.70 -17.27
N ALA A 324 -20.25 -9.95 -16.70
CA ALA A 324 -20.13 -10.22 -15.27
C ALA A 324 -20.61 -8.99 -14.50
N LEU A 325 -21.26 -9.22 -13.37
CA LEU A 325 -21.85 -8.16 -12.57
C LEU A 325 -21.15 -8.02 -11.23
N PRO A 326 -21.04 -6.80 -10.67
CA PRO A 326 -20.61 -6.61 -9.29
C PRO A 326 -21.59 -7.26 -8.31
N THR A 327 -21.14 -7.59 -7.11
CA THR A 327 -21.98 -8.13 -6.04
C THR A 327 -23.10 -7.17 -5.63
N THR A 328 -22.92 -5.88 -5.85
CA THR A 328 -23.92 -4.82 -5.62
C THR A 328 -23.63 -3.62 -6.53
N THR A 329 -24.68 -2.91 -6.91
CA THR A 329 -24.59 -1.62 -7.60
C THR A 329 -24.93 -0.44 -6.69
N ASP A 330 -25.26 -0.68 -5.43
CA ASP A 330 -25.40 0.36 -4.42
C ASP A 330 -23.99 0.84 -4.00
N PRO A 331 -23.64 2.12 -4.21
CA PRO A 331 -22.31 2.62 -3.94
C PRO A 331 -21.91 2.56 -2.45
N VAL A 332 -22.86 2.74 -1.54
CA VAL A 332 -22.60 2.65 -0.08
C VAL A 332 -22.32 1.20 0.31
N GLU A 333 -23.15 0.26 -0.16
CA GLU A 333 -22.95 -1.16 0.07
C GLU A 333 -21.64 -1.66 -0.54
N ALA A 334 -21.32 -1.25 -1.77
CA ALA A 334 -20.05 -1.57 -2.43
C ALA A 334 -18.86 -1.10 -1.62
N LEU A 335 -18.91 0.13 -1.10
CA LEU A 335 -17.86 0.69 -0.27
C LEU A 335 -17.71 -0.05 1.06
N LEU A 336 -18.82 -0.35 1.74
CA LEU A 336 -18.80 -1.10 3.00
C LEU A 336 -18.31 -2.54 2.79
N ASN A 337 -18.68 -3.20 1.69
CA ASN A 337 -18.16 -4.52 1.34
C ASN A 337 -16.63 -4.50 1.15
N ARG A 338 -16.11 -3.42 0.58
CA ARG A 338 -14.68 -3.25 0.33
C ARG A 338 -13.88 -2.89 1.58
N THR A 339 -14.47 -2.14 2.53
CA THR A 339 -13.71 -1.50 3.62
C THR A 339 -14.03 -2.03 5.02
N TRP A 340 -15.20 -2.62 5.25
CA TRP A 340 -15.66 -3.05 6.57
C TRP A 340 -16.08 -4.51 6.66
N ARG A 341 -16.87 -4.99 5.70
CA ARG A 341 -17.41 -6.34 5.77
C ARG A 341 -16.36 -7.39 5.43
N PRO A 342 -16.37 -8.54 6.08
CA PRO A 342 -15.47 -9.63 5.76
C PRO A 342 -15.79 -10.18 4.36
N THR A 343 -14.74 -10.59 3.64
CA THR A 343 -14.86 -11.25 2.33
C THR A 343 -13.91 -12.44 2.29
N LEU A 344 -14.28 -13.50 1.57
CA LEU A 344 -13.43 -14.64 1.31
C LEU A 344 -12.85 -14.52 -0.10
N SER A 345 -11.54 -14.72 -0.22
CA SER A 345 -10.85 -14.81 -1.51
C SER A 345 -10.01 -16.08 -1.56
N VAL A 346 -10.18 -16.87 -2.60
CA VAL A 346 -9.29 -18.00 -2.89
C VAL A 346 -8.19 -17.50 -3.82
N THR A 347 -6.97 -17.41 -3.31
CA THR A 347 -5.82 -16.83 -4.02
C THR A 347 -4.97 -17.85 -4.75
N GLY A 348 -5.22 -19.15 -4.56
CA GLY A 348 -4.52 -20.21 -5.25
C GLY A 348 -5.16 -21.55 -4.97
N ALA A 349 -4.87 -22.54 -5.81
CA ALA A 349 -5.32 -23.93 -5.64
C ALA A 349 -4.24 -24.88 -6.18
N ASP A 350 -3.96 -25.89 -5.37
CA ASP A 350 -3.01 -26.97 -5.69
C ASP A 350 -3.73 -28.32 -5.80
N GLY A 351 -3.12 -29.30 -6.45
CA GLY A 351 -3.66 -30.65 -6.54
C GLY A 351 -4.74 -30.84 -7.60
N PHE A 352 -4.99 -29.85 -8.45
CA PHE A 352 -5.81 -30.03 -9.65
C PHE A 352 -4.94 -30.57 -10.79
N PRO A 353 -5.41 -31.60 -11.49
CA PRO A 353 -4.68 -32.06 -12.68
C PRO A 353 -4.65 -30.98 -13.75
N SER A 354 -3.50 -30.82 -14.41
CA SER A 354 -3.42 -30.01 -15.63
C SER A 354 -4.29 -30.60 -16.73
N LEU A 355 -4.95 -29.75 -17.51
CA LEU A 355 -5.70 -30.15 -18.69
C LEU A 355 -4.76 -30.62 -19.80
#